data_66d835620e4e1d962f5bdb32007d674a
#
_entry.id   66d835620e4e1d962f5bdb32007d674a
#
_cell.length_a   1.000
_cell.length_b   1.000
_cell.length_c   1.000
_cell.angle_alpha   90.00
_cell.angle_beta   90.00
_cell.angle_gamma   90.00
#
_symmetry.space_group_name_H-M   'P 1'
#
loop_
_entity.id
_entity.type
_entity.pdbx_description
1 polymer ?
#
loop_
_entity_poly.entity_id
_entity_poly.type
_entity_poly.pdbx_seq_one_letter_code
_entity_poly.pdbx_strand_id
1 'polypeptide(L)'
;MPEMAKPAEGGKRYSLNYAAMYRLTNWDTVKVYTATTVAPTDYNREGTGDRFGGNAELQDTIATYQITNDKAFKIAIDRGNFEQGMRAKKAGEVMRYEMNEQIIPMIDKDRLATVAAGATAVSQAVSMTTDAYQDTLKLNEYLDECKAPLDGRVLWVTPAEYNKVKTAITTNILASGYNDKLVGKGFVGELDGVPVVKVPTSYFPTGIVALMTHRDALLGVRQVTETRIITDSEFVSGSILLGRFIFGSFILKGKEKAVASIVDGSAISS
;
A
#
# COMPACT_ATOMS: atom_id res chain seq x y z
N MET A 1 -13.62 1.79 -14.70
CA MET A 1 -12.49 1.24 -13.90
C MET A 1 -11.72 2.42 -13.38
N PRO A 2 -11.46 2.55 -12.09
CA PRO A 2 -10.59 3.61 -11.63
C PRO A 2 -9.21 3.36 -12.23
N GLU A 3 -8.77 4.28 -13.05
CA GLU A 3 -7.47 4.24 -13.70
C GLU A 3 -6.43 4.23 -12.60
N MET A 4 -5.74 3.11 -12.48
CA MET A 4 -4.61 3.02 -11.56
C MET A 4 -3.67 4.15 -11.93
N ALA A 5 -3.44 5.08 -11.01
CA ALA A 5 -2.49 6.14 -11.26
C ALA A 5 -1.18 5.53 -11.77
N LYS A 6 -0.80 5.78 -13.02
CA LYS A 6 0.43 5.25 -13.59
C LYS A 6 1.61 5.74 -12.76
N PRO A 7 2.65 4.94 -12.53
CA PRO A 7 3.87 5.45 -11.91
C PRO A 7 4.37 6.63 -12.72
N ALA A 8 4.90 7.65 -12.06
CA ALA A 8 5.69 8.66 -12.73
C ALA A 8 6.77 7.96 -13.57
N GLU A 9 7.01 8.43 -14.78
CA GLU A 9 8.02 7.85 -15.66
C GLU A 9 9.32 7.65 -14.89
N GLY A 10 9.76 6.39 -14.76
CA GLY A 10 10.94 6.00 -13.98
C GLY A 10 10.69 5.66 -12.50
N GLY A 11 9.49 5.90 -11.96
CA GLY A 11 9.16 5.61 -10.56
C GLY A 11 8.31 4.34 -10.42
N LYS A 12 8.78 3.39 -9.62
CA LYS A 12 7.93 2.29 -9.15
C LYS A 12 6.93 2.85 -8.16
N ARG A 13 5.68 2.43 -8.25
CA ARG A 13 4.69 2.75 -7.22
C ARG A 13 5.08 2.08 -5.93
N TYR A 14 5.00 2.82 -4.86
CA TYR A 14 5.32 2.34 -3.53
C TYR A 14 4.13 1.65 -2.86
N SER A 15 2.92 1.96 -3.27
CA SER A 15 1.70 1.36 -2.73
C SER A 15 0.97 0.52 -3.76
N LEU A 16 0.26 -0.47 -3.26
CA LEU A 16 -0.55 -1.36 -4.06
C LEU A 16 -2.01 -0.91 -3.99
N ASN A 17 -2.67 -0.87 -5.13
CA ASN A 17 -4.09 -0.58 -5.21
C ASN A 17 -4.83 -1.88 -5.54
N TYR A 18 -5.79 -2.28 -4.72
CA TYR A 18 -6.55 -3.51 -4.89
C TYR A 18 -7.99 -3.23 -5.23
N ALA A 19 -8.45 -3.92 -6.23
CA ALA A 19 -9.84 -4.05 -6.55
C ALA A 19 -10.45 -5.20 -5.73
N ALA A 20 -10.60 -5.04 -4.42
CA ALA A 20 -11.60 -5.79 -3.72
C ALA A 20 -12.97 -5.33 -4.23
N MET A 21 -13.95 -6.23 -4.32
CA MET A 21 -15.32 -5.83 -4.63
C MET A 21 -15.83 -4.91 -3.53
N TYR A 22 -15.87 -3.62 -3.80
CA TYR A 22 -16.42 -2.64 -2.90
C TYR A 22 -17.49 -1.81 -3.60
N ARG A 23 -18.47 -1.37 -2.84
CA ARG A 23 -19.50 -0.45 -3.29
C ARG A 23 -19.40 0.86 -2.51
N LEU A 24 -19.23 1.95 -3.22
CA LEU A 24 -19.36 3.29 -2.67
C LEU A 24 -20.85 3.55 -2.40
N THR A 25 -21.19 3.84 -1.14
CA THR A 25 -22.58 4.10 -0.74
C THR A 25 -22.84 5.60 -0.65
N ASN A 26 -21.85 6.33 -0.13
CA ASN A 26 -21.85 7.80 -0.05
C ASN A 26 -20.44 8.27 -0.46
N TRP A 27 -20.24 9.59 -0.47
CA TRP A 27 -18.95 10.19 -0.77
C TRP A 27 -17.85 9.81 0.25
N ASP A 28 -18.20 9.40 1.46
CA ASP A 28 -17.30 9.10 2.57
C ASP A 28 -17.33 7.63 3.04
N THR A 29 -18.26 6.83 2.51
CA THR A 29 -18.51 5.48 3.05
C THR A 29 -18.31 4.41 1.97
N VAL A 30 -17.50 3.42 2.32
CA VAL A 30 -17.21 2.25 1.47
C VAL A 30 -17.76 1.00 2.14
N LYS A 31 -18.57 0.23 1.42
CA LYS A 31 -19.05 -1.08 1.85
C LYS A 31 -18.31 -2.16 1.09
N VAL A 32 -17.72 -3.08 1.82
CA VAL A 32 -17.04 -4.27 1.28
C VAL A 32 -17.85 -5.50 1.63
N TYR A 33 -18.22 -6.25 0.61
CA TYR A 33 -18.97 -7.50 0.74
C TYR A 33 -17.98 -8.66 0.76
N THR A 34 -18.07 -9.49 1.79
CA THR A 34 -17.27 -10.70 1.93
C THR A 34 -18.19 -11.87 2.12
N ALA A 35 -18.13 -12.86 1.22
CA ALA A 35 -18.87 -14.11 1.39
C ALA A 35 -18.26 -14.91 2.54
N THR A 36 -19.12 -15.37 3.46
CA THR A 36 -18.70 -16.29 4.52
C THR A 36 -18.61 -17.70 3.96
N THR A 37 -17.56 -18.43 4.32
CA THR A 37 -17.41 -19.84 3.99
C THR A 37 -17.94 -20.69 5.13
N VAL A 38 -18.54 -21.82 4.79
CA VAL A 38 -19.03 -22.82 5.75
C VAL A 38 -17.99 -23.93 5.86
N ALA A 39 -17.68 -24.33 7.10
CA ALA A 39 -16.78 -25.45 7.32
C ALA A 39 -17.42 -26.76 6.84
N PRO A 40 -16.67 -27.63 6.15
CA PRO A 40 -17.20 -28.93 5.78
C PRO A 40 -17.49 -29.77 7.02
N THR A 41 -18.59 -30.51 6.99
CA THR A 41 -18.98 -31.49 8.00
C THR A 41 -18.78 -32.91 7.48
N ASP A 42 -18.62 -33.88 8.38
CA ASP A 42 -18.47 -35.26 7.99
C ASP A 42 -19.77 -35.79 7.39
N TYR A 43 -19.65 -36.49 6.26
CA TYR A 43 -20.77 -37.14 5.62
C TYR A 43 -21.11 -38.45 6.35
N ASN A 44 -22.31 -38.53 6.88
CA ASN A 44 -22.77 -39.75 7.57
C ASN A 44 -23.29 -40.78 6.56
N ARG A 45 -22.51 -41.83 6.30
CA ARG A 45 -22.85 -42.91 5.35
C ARG A 45 -23.95 -43.82 5.85
N GLU A 46 -24.10 -44.00 7.16
CA GLU A 46 -24.98 -44.96 7.78
C GLU A 46 -26.21 -44.30 8.45
N GLY A 47 -26.32 -42.99 8.38
CA GLY A 47 -27.40 -42.23 9.01
C GLY A 47 -28.72 -42.37 8.27
N THR A 48 -29.82 -42.44 9.03
CA THR A 48 -31.21 -42.48 8.51
C THR A 48 -31.80 -41.07 8.29
N GLY A 49 -31.09 -40.02 8.56
CA GLY A 49 -31.50 -38.61 8.38
C GLY A 49 -30.72 -37.88 7.29
N ASP A 50 -30.55 -36.59 7.46
CA ASP A 50 -29.75 -35.77 6.55
C ASP A 50 -28.29 -36.19 6.63
N ARG A 51 -27.76 -36.77 5.55
CA ARG A 51 -26.37 -37.28 5.48
C ARG A 51 -25.35 -36.23 5.29
N PHE A 52 -25.75 -35.03 4.85
CA PHE A 52 -24.85 -33.86 4.65
C PHE A 52 -24.75 -32.98 5.89
N GLY A 53 -25.52 -33.27 6.94
CA GLY A 53 -25.60 -32.38 8.12
C GLY A 53 -26.62 -31.25 7.94
N GLY A 54 -26.72 -30.39 8.92
CA GLY A 54 -27.68 -29.27 8.87
C GLY A 54 -27.36 -28.26 7.76
N ASN A 55 -28.39 -27.72 7.14
CA ASN A 55 -28.25 -26.67 6.14
C ASN A 55 -27.67 -25.41 6.80
N ALA A 56 -26.55 -24.92 6.28
CA ALA A 56 -26.01 -23.61 6.63
C ALA A 56 -26.35 -22.63 5.51
N GLU A 57 -26.98 -21.52 5.86
CA GLU A 57 -27.24 -20.46 4.91
C GLU A 57 -25.94 -19.67 4.65
N LEU A 58 -25.67 -19.38 3.38
CA LEU A 58 -24.58 -18.49 3.00
C LEU A 58 -24.94 -17.06 3.42
N GLN A 59 -24.21 -16.51 4.37
CA GLN A 59 -24.38 -15.13 4.81
C GLN A 59 -23.29 -14.26 4.24
N ASP A 60 -23.66 -13.10 3.72
CA ASP A 60 -22.70 -12.07 3.31
C ASP A 60 -22.38 -11.17 4.51
N THR A 61 -21.10 -11.04 4.81
CA THR A 61 -20.65 -10.08 5.82
C THR A 61 -20.33 -8.75 5.13
N ILE A 62 -20.97 -7.68 5.60
CA ILE A 62 -20.75 -6.33 5.11
C ILE A 62 -19.87 -5.57 6.11
N ALA A 63 -18.65 -5.24 5.69
CA ALA A 63 -17.79 -4.33 6.44
C ALA A 63 -17.93 -2.91 5.88
N THR A 64 -18.16 -1.95 6.77
CA THR A 64 -18.29 -0.52 6.41
C THR A 64 -17.06 0.24 6.87
N TYR A 65 -16.44 0.98 5.96
CA TYR A 65 -15.27 1.82 6.20
C TYR A 65 -15.59 3.26 5.87
N GLN A 66 -15.12 4.20 6.70
CA GLN A 66 -15.34 5.62 6.52
C GLN A 66 -14.07 6.32 6.04
N ILE A 67 -14.16 7.03 4.93
CA ILE A 67 -13.05 7.80 4.37
C ILE A 67 -12.95 9.13 5.12
N THR A 68 -11.77 9.43 5.65
CA THR A 68 -11.52 10.64 6.44
C THR A 68 -10.68 11.69 5.71
N ASN A 69 -9.96 11.30 4.65
CA ASN A 69 -9.08 12.21 3.92
C ASN A 69 -9.83 12.90 2.79
N ASP A 70 -10.09 14.20 2.96
CA ASP A 70 -10.60 15.10 1.93
C ASP A 70 -9.61 16.26 1.80
N LYS A 71 -8.90 16.31 0.69
CA LYS A 71 -7.83 17.28 0.43
C LYS A 71 -8.12 18.07 -0.83
N ALA A 72 -7.82 19.36 -0.78
CA ALA A 72 -7.97 20.23 -1.92
C ALA A 72 -6.75 21.14 -2.08
N PHE A 73 -6.48 21.55 -3.31
CA PHE A 73 -5.50 22.59 -3.61
C PHE A 73 -6.05 23.60 -4.60
N LYS A 74 -5.51 24.80 -4.53
CA LYS A 74 -5.79 25.90 -5.45
C LYS A 74 -4.49 26.59 -5.82
N ILE A 75 -4.16 26.63 -7.11
CA ILE A 75 -2.95 27.27 -7.64
C ILE A 75 -3.37 28.34 -8.64
N ALA A 76 -2.93 29.55 -8.40
CA ALA A 76 -3.14 30.66 -9.32
C ALA A 76 -1.91 30.84 -10.21
N ILE A 77 -2.12 30.95 -11.52
CA ILE A 77 -1.07 31.24 -12.51
C ILE A 77 -1.41 32.60 -13.12
N ASP A 78 -0.72 33.63 -12.67
CA ASP A 78 -0.86 34.98 -13.18
C ASP A 78 -0.22 35.15 -14.57
N ARG A 79 -0.90 35.88 -15.47
CA ARG A 79 -0.45 36.07 -16.86
C ARG A 79 0.86 36.84 -16.92
N GLY A 80 1.07 37.85 -16.08
CA GLY A 80 2.29 38.64 -16.05
C GLY A 80 3.50 37.82 -15.64
N ASN A 81 3.33 36.96 -14.62
CA ASN A 81 4.38 36.04 -14.18
C ASN A 81 4.61 34.89 -15.17
N PHE A 82 3.61 34.55 -15.98
CA PHE A 82 3.73 33.56 -17.04
C PHE A 82 4.63 34.05 -18.18
N GLU A 83 4.48 35.32 -18.60
CA GLU A 83 5.26 35.92 -19.68
C GLU A 83 6.70 36.26 -19.26
N GLN A 84 6.91 36.60 -17.99
CA GLN A 84 8.24 36.95 -17.45
C GLN A 84 8.99 35.71 -16.95
N GLY A 85 8.35 34.57 -16.76
CA GLY A 85 8.99 33.34 -16.28
C GLY A 85 9.82 32.66 -17.37
N MET A 86 11.03 32.19 -17.02
CA MET A 86 11.90 31.42 -17.91
C MET A 86 11.28 30.11 -18.43
N ARG A 87 10.20 29.63 -17.84
CA ARG A 87 9.43 28.45 -18.26
C ARG A 87 7.97 28.83 -18.41
N ALA A 88 7.46 28.66 -19.61
CA ALA A 88 6.03 28.69 -19.85
C ALA A 88 5.35 27.56 -19.06
N LYS A 89 4.73 27.90 -17.95
CA LYS A 89 4.04 26.94 -17.07
C LYS A 89 2.65 26.68 -17.64
N LYS A 90 2.53 25.74 -18.56
CA LYS A 90 1.22 25.31 -19.03
C LYS A 90 0.42 24.75 -17.86
N ALA A 91 -0.84 25.15 -17.72
CA ALA A 91 -1.72 24.74 -16.62
C ALA A 91 -1.78 23.21 -16.43
N GLY A 92 -1.82 22.45 -17.52
CA GLY A 92 -1.82 20.99 -17.47
C GLY A 92 -0.51 20.36 -16.99
N GLU A 93 0.63 20.99 -17.24
CA GLU A 93 1.95 20.53 -16.72
C GLU A 93 2.04 20.79 -15.22
N VAL A 94 1.64 21.99 -14.77
CA VAL A 94 1.60 22.32 -13.33
C VAL A 94 0.69 21.34 -12.59
N MET A 95 -0.48 21.02 -13.14
CA MET A 95 -1.37 20.02 -12.56
C MET A 95 -0.71 18.65 -12.44
N ARG A 96 0.03 18.22 -13.47
CA ARG A 96 0.74 16.93 -13.44
C ARG A 96 1.85 16.94 -12.38
N TYR A 97 2.59 18.01 -12.23
CA TYR A 97 3.61 18.17 -11.19
C TYR A 97 2.98 18.08 -9.80
N GLU A 98 1.89 18.81 -9.56
CA GLU A 98 1.20 18.79 -8.27
C GLU A 98 0.69 17.38 -7.93
N MET A 99 0.11 16.68 -8.90
CA MET A 99 -0.32 15.31 -8.73
C MET A 99 0.82 14.37 -8.35
N ASN A 100 1.95 14.46 -9.04
CA ASN A 100 3.08 13.55 -8.85
C ASN A 100 3.88 13.85 -7.58
N GLU A 101 4.09 15.14 -7.28
CA GLU A 101 5.00 15.55 -6.20
C GLU A 101 4.29 15.67 -4.84
N GLN A 102 2.98 15.92 -4.83
CA GLN A 102 2.22 16.14 -3.59
C GLN A 102 1.17 15.05 -3.34
N ILE A 103 0.28 14.83 -4.30
CA ILE A 103 -0.90 14.00 -4.07
C ILE A 103 -0.55 12.51 -4.02
N ILE A 104 0.22 12.01 -4.97
CA ILE A 104 0.63 10.60 -4.98
C ILE A 104 1.45 10.23 -3.73
N PRO A 105 2.49 11.01 -3.34
CA PRO A 105 3.21 10.74 -2.10
C PRO A 105 2.34 10.78 -0.84
N MET A 106 1.35 11.67 -0.79
CA MET A 106 0.41 11.75 0.33
C MET A 106 -0.43 10.46 0.44
N ILE A 107 -0.96 9.97 -0.67
CA ILE A 107 -1.73 8.72 -0.72
C ILE A 107 -0.84 7.51 -0.34
N ASP A 108 0.39 7.48 -0.81
CA ASP A 108 1.32 6.38 -0.50
C ASP A 108 1.70 6.35 0.98
N LYS A 109 1.94 7.53 1.59
CA LYS A 109 2.16 7.64 3.04
C LYS A 109 0.97 7.14 3.86
N ASP A 110 -0.25 7.51 3.47
CA ASP A 110 -1.49 7.05 4.13
C ASP A 110 -1.61 5.52 4.09
N ARG A 111 -1.31 4.91 2.95
CA ARG A 111 -1.35 3.45 2.78
C ARG A 111 -0.30 2.74 3.64
N LEU A 112 0.93 3.23 3.64
CA LEU A 112 2.00 2.65 4.46
C LEU A 112 1.70 2.82 5.96
N ALA A 113 1.15 3.96 6.37
CA ALA A 113 0.71 4.17 7.74
C ALA A 113 -0.40 3.21 8.15
N THR A 114 -1.36 2.95 7.27
CA THR A 114 -2.45 2.00 7.51
C THR A 114 -1.93 0.57 7.66
N VAL A 115 -0.98 0.15 6.82
CA VAL A 115 -0.36 -1.18 6.93
C VAL A 115 0.42 -1.32 8.24
N ALA A 116 1.19 -0.29 8.62
CA ALA A 116 1.95 -0.27 9.88
C ALA A 116 1.04 -0.36 11.10
N ALA A 117 -0.04 0.44 11.13
CA ALA A 117 -1.03 0.39 12.20
C ALA A 117 -1.73 -0.97 12.27
N GLY A 118 -2.05 -1.57 11.12
CA GLY A 118 -2.62 -2.91 11.03
C GLY A 118 -1.70 -3.98 11.59
N ALA A 119 -0.41 -3.98 11.26
CA ALA A 119 0.57 -4.92 11.77
C ALA A 119 0.74 -4.81 13.29
N THR A 120 0.74 -3.59 13.83
CA THR A 120 0.79 -3.35 15.27
C THR A 120 -0.48 -3.87 15.96
N ALA A 121 -1.65 -3.63 15.40
CA ALA A 121 -2.93 -4.06 15.96
C ALA A 121 -3.07 -5.58 16.08
N VAL A 122 -2.43 -6.35 15.19
CA VAL A 122 -2.43 -7.82 15.23
C VAL A 122 -1.17 -8.42 15.86
N SER A 123 -0.31 -7.58 16.47
CA SER A 123 0.93 -8.00 17.13
C SER A 123 1.93 -8.73 16.20
N GLN A 124 1.91 -8.38 14.92
CA GLN A 124 2.85 -8.91 13.90
C GLN A 124 3.97 -7.90 13.63
N ALA A 125 4.54 -7.37 14.68
CA ALA A 125 5.69 -6.48 14.63
C ALA A 125 6.95 -7.21 15.12
N VAL A 126 7.98 -7.28 14.27
CA VAL A 126 9.29 -7.83 14.59
C VAL A 126 10.19 -6.69 15.04
N SER A 127 10.84 -6.83 16.19
CA SER A 127 11.87 -5.89 16.61
C SER A 127 13.10 -6.06 15.70
N MET A 128 13.62 -4.95 15.17
CA MET A 128 14.81 -4.94 14.34
C MET A 128 16.01 -5.51 15.08
N THR A 129 16.73 -6.43 14.45
CA THR A 129 17.96 -6.99 14.94
C THR A 129 19.17 -6.52 14.11
N THR A 130 20.35 -7.07 14.38
CA THR A 130 21.54 -6.83 13.55
C THR A 130 21.49 -7.56 12.21
N ASP A 131 20.68 -8.62 12.10
CA ASP A 131 20.50 -9.41 10.88
C ASP A 131 19.17 -9.07 10.18
N ALA A 132 19.22 -8.08 9.32
CA ALA A 132 18.08 -7.61 8.52
C ALA A 132 17.48 -8.70 7.61
N TYR A 133 18.28 -9.67 7.19
CA TYR A 133 17.79 -10.79 6.38
C TYR A 133 16.88 -11.71 7.20
N GLN A 134 17.33 -12.10 8.39
CA GLN A 134 16.54 -12.93 9.31
C GLN A 134 15.25 -12.21 9.75
N ASP A 135 15.32 -10.91 10.01
CA ASP A 135 14.14 -10.14 10.37
C ASP A 135 13.11 -10.13 9.24
N THR A 136 13.57 -10.05 7.99
CA THR A 136 12.67 -10.11 6.82
C THR A 136 12.05 -11.50 6.65
N LEU A 137 12.81 -12.59 6.90
CA LEU A 137 12.27 -13.96 6.87
C LEU A 137 11.16 -14.16 7.91
N LYS A 138 11.31 -13.57 9.11
CA LYS A 138 10.23 -13.61 10.13
C LYS A 138 8.95 -12.94 9.67
N LEU A 139 9.01 -11.85 8.87
CA LEU A 139 7.80 -11.28 8.29
C LEU A 139 7.09 -12.28 7.38
N ASN A 140 7.87 -13.00 6.57
CA ASN A 140 7.31 -14.01 5.68
C ASN A 140 6.71 -15.19 6.47
N GLU A 141 7.38 -15.64 7.52
CA GLU A 141 6.91 -16.65 8.48
C GLU A 141 5.55 -16.27 9.09
N TYR A 142 5.39 -15.02 9.54
CA TYR A 142 4.08 -14.55 10.07
C TYR A 142 2.95 -14.65 9.04
N LEU A 143 3.22 -14.30 7.79
CA LEU A 143 2.22 -14.40 6.74
C LEU A 143 1.91 -15.86 6.37
N ASP A 144 2.90 -16.75 6.45
CA ASP A 144 2.73 -18.19 6.23
C ASP A 144 1.87 -18.83 7.32
N GLU A 145 2.13 -18.55 8.59
CA GLU A 145 1.32 -19.00 9.73
C GLU A 145 -0.14 -18.53 9.63
N CYS A 146 -0.36 -17.37 9.04
CA CYS A 146 -1.70 -16.86 8.77
C CYS A 146 -2.34 -17.41 7.49
N LYS A 147 -1.66 -18.34 6.80
CA LYS A 147 -2.12 -18.96 5.54
C LYS A 147 -2.38 -17.93 4.43
N ALA A 148 -1.67 -16.80 4.45
CA ALA A 148 -1.72 -15.84 3.36
C ALA A 148 -0.98 -16.42 2.15
N PRO A 149 -1.53 -16.41 0.92
CA PRO A 149 -0.83 -16.91 -0.25
C PRO A 149 0.51 -16.19 -0.48
N LEU A 150 1.50 -16.88 -1.02
CA LEU A 150 2.80 -16.27 -1.35
C LEU A 150 2.65 -15.28 -2.52
N ASP A 151 1.84 -15.66 -3.51
CA ASP A 151 1.55 -14.79 -4.65
C ASP A 151 0.76 -13.55 -4.20
N GLY A 152 1.31 -12.39 -4.52
CA GLY A 152 0.70 -11.10 -4.17
C GLY A 152 1.19 -10.50 -2.85
N ARG A 153 2.18 -11.10 -2.17
CA ARG A 153 2.91 -10.43 -1.09
C ARG A 153 3.84 -9.37 -1.66
N VAL A 154 4.06 -8.31 -0.92
CA VAL A 154 5.02 -7.25 -1.24
C VAL A 154 5.71 -6.79 0.02
N LEU A 155 7.02 -6.61 -0.09
CA LEU A 155 7.87 -6.09 0.96
C LEU A 155 8.31 -4.66 0.63
N TRP A 156 7.94 -3.70 1.45
CA TRP A 156 8.47 -2.33 1.40
C TRP A 156 9.54 -2.14 2.45
N VAL A 157 10.67 -1.61 2.03
CA VAL A 157 11.83 -1.39 2.91
C VAL A 157 12.39 0.01 2.77
N THR A 158 12.94 0.54 3.86
CA THR A 158 13.72 1.77 3.82
C THR A 158 15.04 1.56 3.07
N PRO A 159 15.66 2.61 2.51
CA PRO A 159 16.93 2.49 1.79
C PRO A 159 18.07 1.93 2.66
N ALA A 160 18.07 2.26 3.95
CA ALA A 160 19.09 1.77 4.89
C ALA A 160 18.91 0.26 5.12
N GLU A 161 17.68 -0.19 5.37
CA GLU A 161 17.37 -1.61 5.60
C GLU A 161 17.59 -2.43 4.33
N TYR A 162 17.20 -1.92 3.18
CA TYR A 162 17.50 -2.55 1.89
C TYR A 162 19.00 -2.83 1.69
N ASN A 163 19.86 -1.87 2.07
CA ASN A 163 21.31 -2.05 1.95
C ASN A 163 21.84 -3.13 2.91
N LYS A 164 21.30 -3.24 4.12
CA LYS A 164 21.66 -4.31 5.08
C LYS A 164 21.24 -5.68 4.53
N VAL A 165 20.00 -5.83 4.06
CA VAL A 165 19.50 -7.07 3.44
C VAL A 165 20.37 -7.46 2.27
N LYS A 166 20.70 -6.51 1.39
CA LYS A 166 21.58 -6.75 0.24
C LYS A 166 22.95 -7.24 0.67
N THR A 167 23.56 -6.61 1.69
CA THR A 167 24.88 -7.00 2.21
C THR A 167 24.82 -8.42 2.80
N ALA A 168 23.81 -8.73 3.59
CA ALA A 168 23.63 -10.06 4.18
C ALA A 168 23.50 -11.15 3.12
N ILE A 169 22.68 -10.93 2.08
CA ILE A 169 22.54 -11.87 0.96
C ILE A 169 23.86 -12.03 0.21
N THR A 170 24.56 -10.93 -0.09
CA THR A 170 25.84 -10.98 -0.80
C THR A 170 26.87 -11.75 -0.02
N THR A 171 26.98 -11.55 1.28
CA THR A 171 27.92 -12.27 2.16
C THR A 171 27.61 -13.77 2.17
N ASN A 172 26.35 -14.15 2.29
CA ASN A 172 25.93 -15.54 2.32
C ASN A 172 26.14 -16.25 0.96
N ILE A 173 25.86 -15.57 -0.15
CA ILE A 173 26.05 -16.11 -1.51
C ILE A 173 27.56 -16.25 -1.82
N LEU A 174 28.38 -15.28 -1.46
CA LEU A 174 29.84 -15.38 -1.63
C LEU A 174 30.44 -16.53 -0.81
N ALA A 175 29.94 -16.76 0.39
CA ALA A 175 30.36 -17.87 1.24
C ALA A 175 29.99 -19.25 0.65
N SER A 176 28.90 -19.34 -0.13
CA SER A 176 28.41 -20.58 -0.75
C SER A 176 28.99 -20.88 -2.14
N GLY A 177 29.81 -20.00 -2.71
CA GLY A 177 30.42 -20.19 -4.03
C GLY A 177 29.43 -20.14 -5.22
N TYR A 178 28.23 -19.60 -5.02
CA TYR A 178 27.15 -19.61 -6.00
C TYR A 178 27.12 -18.30 -6.82
N ASN A 179 27.37 -18.42 -8.10
CA ASN A 179 27.18 -17.52 -9.25
C ASN A 179 27.35 -15.99 -9.07
N ASP A 180 28.48 -15.52 -9.56
CA ASP A 180 28.92 -14.12 -9.74
C ASP A 180 27.94 -13.21 -10.50
N LYS A 181 27.05 -13.75 -11.34
CA LYS A 181 26.17 -12.96 -12.22
C LYS A 181 25.01 -12.27 -11.54
N LEU A 182 24.48 -12.83 -10.45
CA LEU A 182 23.39 -12.24 -9.66
C LEU A 182 23.91 -11.15 -8.72
N VAL A 183 25.09 -11.37 -8.14
CA VAL A 183 25.76 -10.41 -7.25
C VAL A 183 26.24 -9.19 -8.00
N GLY A 184 26.72 -9.36 -9.25
CA GLY A 184 27.28 -8.27 -10.07
C GLY A 184 26.31 -7.15 -10.44
N LYS A 185 24.99 -7.41 -10.45
CA LYS A 185 23.95 -6.39 -10.71
C LYS A 185 23.45 -5.68 -9.47
N GLY A 186 23.78 -6.17 -8.26
CA GLY A 186 23.44 -5.52 -7.00
C GLY A 186 21.95 -5.23 -6.77
N PHE A 187 21.07 -5.96 -7.44
CA PHE A 187 19.62 -5.78 -7.39
C PHE A 187 18.97 -6.92 -6.61
N VAL A 188 18.34 -6.59 -5.50
CA VAL A 188 17.43 -7.50 -4.79
C VAL A 188 16.03 -7.19 -5.32
N GLY A 189 15.59 -7.92 -6.33
CA GLY A 189 14.27 -7.77 -6.92
C GLY A 189 13.20 -8.52 -6.14
N GLU A 190 13.56 -9.70 -5.67
CA GLU A 190 12.70 -10.61 -4.92
C GLU A 190 13.50 -11.25 -3.79
N LEU A 191 12.86 -11.44 -2.67
CA LEU A 191 13.38 -12.14 -1.52
C LEU A 191 12.38 -13.21 -1.13
N ASP A 192 12.80 -14.48 -1.19
CA ASP A 192 11.95 -15.63 -0.89
C ASP A 192 10.61 -15.60 -1.68
N GLY A 193 10.67 -15.25 -2.98
CA GLY A 193 9.50 -15.12 -3.85
C GLY A 193 8.65 -13.86 -3.62
N VAL A 194 9.07 -12.96 -2.73
CA VAL A 194 8.37 -11.71 -2.43
C VAL A 194 9.09 -10.53 -3.09
N PRO A 195 8.43 -9.74 -3.95
CA PRO A 195 9.03 -8.55 -4.56
C PRO A 195 9.37 -7.48 -3.50
N VAL A 196 10.60 -6.98 -3.58
CA VAL A 196 11.12 -5.95 -2.67
C VAL A 196 11.04 -4.58 -3.32
N VAL A 197 10.37 -3.65 -2.65
CA VAL A 197 10.20 -2.27 -3.09
C VAL A 197 10.90 -1.32 -2.12
N LYS A 198 11.88 -0.58 -2.63
CA LYS A 198 12.59 0.43 -1.86
C LYS A 198 11.78 1.73 -1.82
N VAL A 199 11.51 2.24 -0.62
CA VAL A 199 10.68 3.42 -0.37
C VAL A 199 11.47 4.43 0.46
N PRO A 200 11.39 5.74 0.18
CA PRO A 200 12.03 6.76 1.02
C PRO A 200 11.60 6.66 2.49
N THR A 201 12.55 6.84 3.40
CA THR A 201 12.28 6.77 4.86
C THR A 201 11.18 7.74 5.30
N SER A 202 11.06 8.89 4.64
CA SER A 202 10.02 9.91 4.93
C SER A 202 8.58 9.44 4.65
N TYR A 203 8.39 8.30 4.00
CA TYR A 203 7.07 7.73 3.74
C TYR A 203 6.64 6.75 4.82
N PHE A 204 7.58 6.21 5.58
CA PHE A 204 7.29 5.32 6.69
C PHE A 204 6.88 6.10 7.94
N PRO A 205 5.97 5.56 8.75
CA PRO A 205 5.76 6.03 10.11
C PRO A 205 7.04 5.93 10.94
N THR A 206 7.17 6.79 11.95
CA THR A 206 8.33 6.79 12.86
C THR A 206 8.53 5.41 13.49
N GLY A 207 9.75 4.93 13.49
CA GLY A 207 10.11 3.64 14.08
C GLY A 207 9.82 2.42 13.21
N ILE A 208 9.29 2.58 12.00
CA ILE A 208 9.06 1.47 11.07
C ILE A 208 10.15 1.48 10.00
N VAL A 209 10.81 0.35 9.78
CA VAL A 209 11.89 0.22 8.78
C VAL A 209 11.52 -0.68 7.60
N ALA A 210 10.61 -1.61 7.81
CA ALA A 210 10.06 -2.45 6.74
C ALA A 210 8.60 -2.82 7.01
N LEU A 211 7.86 -3.06 5.95
CA LEU A 211 6.46 -3.49 5.97
C LEU A 211 6.25 -4.59 4.93
N MET A 212 5.56 -5.65 5.32
CA MET A 212 5.12 -6.69 4.40
C MET A 212 3.60 -6.81 4.47
N THR A 213 2.96 -6.95 3.32
CA THR A 213 1.52 -7.20 3.24
C THR A 213 1.18 -8.05 2.04
N HIS A 214 0.10 -8.81 2.17
CA HIS A 214 -0.54 -9.42 1.02
C HIS A 214 -1.48 -8.41 0.36
N ARG A 215 -1.52 -8.42 -0.95
CA ARG A 215 -2.31 -7.46 -1.75
C ARG A 215 -3.79 -7.41 -1.36
N ASP A 216 -4.41 -8.52 -1.03
CA ASP A 216 -5.84 -8.59 -0.69
C ASP A 216 -6.17 -8.13 0.73
N ALA A 217 -5.18 -7.78 1.54
CA ALA A 217 -5.39 -7.24 2.88
C ALA A 217 -5.60 -5.72 2.87
N LEU A 218 -4.93 -5.01 1.95
CA LEU A 218 -4.97 -3.56 1.87
C LEU A 218 -5.99 -3.11 0.82
N LEU A 219 -6.95 -2.30 1.21
CA LEU A 219 -7.89 -1.62 0.33
C LEU A 219 -7.54 -0.14 0.24
N GLY A 220 -7.08 0.30 -0.92
CA GLY A 220 -6.89 1.73 -1.23
C GLY A 220 -8.07 2.28 -2.01
N VAL A 221 -8.85 3.14 -1.42
CA VAL A 221 -10.00 3.77 -2.05
C VAL A 221 -9.66 5.19 -2.47
N ARG A 222 -10.03 5.53 -3.68
CA ARG A 222 -9.98 6.89 -4.19
C ARG A 222 -11.32 7.19 -4.84
N GLN A 223 -12.08 8.12 -4.28
CA GLN A 223 -13.44 8.37 -4.70
C GLN A 223 -13.55 9.55 -5.65
N VAL A 224 -13.04 10.69 -5.27
CA VAL A 224 -13.15 11.91 -6.05
C VAL A 224 -11.77 12.33 -6.51
N THR A 225 -11.66 12.61 -7.79
CA THR A 225 -10.55 13.36 -8.36
C THR A 225 -11.21 14.39 -9.26
N GLU A 226 -11.53 15.51 -8.69
CA GLU A 226 -12.04 16.65 -9.45
C GLU A 226 -10.86 17.58 -9.71
N THR A 227 -10.55 17.81 -10.97
CA THR A 227 -9.57 18.80 -11.40
C THR A 227 -10.23 19.75 -12.35
N ARG A 228 -10.13 21.04 -12.07
CA ARG A 228 -10.74 22.09 -12.88
C ARG A 228 -9.72 23.17 -13.18
N ILE A 229 -9.70 23.64 -14.41
CA ILE A 229 -8.91 24.79 -14.84
C ILE A 229 -9.89 25.91 -15.17
N ILE A 230 -9.77 27.02 -14.46
CA ILE A 230 -10.54 28.23 -14.70
C ILE A 230 -9.61 29.21 -15.41
N THR A 231 -9.92 29.55 -16.66
CA THR A 231 -9.06 30.41 -17.49
C THR A 231 -9.42 31.90 -17.37
N ASP A 232 -10.59 32.21 -16.82
CA ASP A 232 -11.09 33.59 -16.66
C ASP A 232 -11.65 33.70 -15.23
N SER A 233 -10.90 34.30 -14.34
CA SER A 233 -11.23 34.39 -12.91
C SER A 233 -11.24 35.87 -12.49
N GLU A 234 -12.23 36.26 -11.71
CA GLU A 234 -12.34 37.58 -11.10
C GLU A 234 -11.15 37.92 -10.16
N PHE A 235 -10.44 36.88 -9.65
CA PHE A 235 -9.41 37.07 -8.64
C PHE A 235 -7.97 37.13 -9.17
N VAL A 236 -7.75 36.67 -10.41
CA VAL A 236 -6.40 36.60 -10.99
C VAL A 236 -6.49 36.83 -12.49
N SER A 237 -5.66 37.72 -13.02
CA SER A 237 -5.47 37.86 -14.47
C SER A 237 -4.68 36.68 -15.00
N GLY A 238 -5.37 35.53 -15.24
CA GLY A 238 -4.71 34.29 -15.67
C GLY A 238 -5.55 33.06 -15.42
N SER A 239 -4.93 31.94 -15.12
CA SER A 239 -5.61 30.66 -14.89
C SER A 239 -5.53 30.22 -13.43
N ILE A 240 -6.62 29.66 -12.92
CA ILE A 240 -6.67 29.04 -11.60
C ILE A 240 -6.85 27.53 -11.78
N LEU A 241 -5.98 26.75 -11.14
CA LEU A 241 -6.06 25.30 -11.05
C LEU A 241 -6.70 24.93 -9.71
N LEU A 242 -7.73 24.13 -9.76
CA LEU A 242 -8.41 23.58 -8.60
C LEU A 242 -8.32 22.06 -8.64
N GLY A 243 -8.03 21.44 -7.51
CA GLY A 243 -8.08 20.00 -7.37
C GLY A 243 -8.68 19.61 -6.03
N ARG A 244 -9.54 18.58 -6.02
CA ARG A 244 -10.07 17.96 -4.81
C ARG A 244 -9.93 16.46 -4.90
N PHE A 245 -9.43 15.83 -3.83
CA PHE A 245 -9.14 14.41 -3.75
C PHE A 245 -9.71 13.85 -2.45
N ILE A 246 -10.55 12.82 -2.58
CA ILE A 246 -11.07 12.06 -1.46
C ILE A 246 -10.48 10.67 -1.58
N PHE A 247 -9.71 10.26 -0.56
CA PHE A 247 -9.05 8.97 -0.54
C PHE A 247 -9.02 8.38 0.88
N GLY A 248 -8.82 7.07 0.96
CA GLY A 248 -8.67 6.36 2.22
C GLY A 248 -7.99 5.03 2.00
N SER A 249 -7.38 4.52 3.05
CA SER A 249 -6.72 3.22 3.07
C SER A 249 -7.22 2.43 4.26
N PHE A 250 -7.52 1.15 4.07
CA PHE A 250 -8.10 0.30 5.09
C PHE A 250 -7.52 -1.10 5.02
N ILE A 251 -7.37 -1.75 6.17
CA ILE A 251 -7.13 -3.20 6.22
C ILE A 251 -8.50 -3.89 6.21
N LEU A 252 -8.65 -4.87 5.33
CA LEU A 252 -9.91 -5.59 5.18
C LEU A 252 -10.19 -6.48 6.38
N LYS A 253 -11.43 -6.41 6.89
CA LYS A 253 -11.90 -7.28 7.96
C LYS A 253 -11.81 -8.75 7.58
N GLY A 254 -11.25 -9.56 8.46
CA GLY A 254 -10.95 -10.97 8.21
C GLY A 254 -9.61 -11.23 7.52
N LYS A 255 -8.88 -10.19 7.12
CA LYS A 255 -7.53 -10.28 6.53
C LYS A 255 -6.49 -9.45 7.30
N GLU A 256 -6.82 -9.08 8.53
CA GLU A 256 -5.97 -8.22 9.38
C GLU A 256 -4.60 -8.84 9.65
N LYS A 257 -4.53 -10.18 9.68
CA LYS A 257 -3.27 -10.92 9.93
C LYS A 257 -2.36 -11.04 8.72
N ALA A 258 -2.78 -10.56 7.55
CA ALA A 258 -1.96 -10.62 6.34
C ALA A 258 -1.08 -9.37 6.16
N VAL A 259 -0.68 -8.75 7.26
CA VAL A 259 0.24 -7.60 7.34
C VAL A 259 1.26 -7.83 8.45
N ALA A 260 2.51 -7.41 8.24
CA ALA A 260 3.58 -7.50 9.24
C ALA A 260 4.56 -6.32 9.10
N SER A 261 5.27 -5.97 10.18
CA SER A 261 6.20 -4.84 10.21
C SER A 261 7.51 -5.18 10.91
N ILE A 262 8.60 -4.51 10.52
CA ILE A 262 9.85 -4.44 11.30
C ILE A 262 9.91 -3.08 11.96
N VAL A 263 10.08 -3.09 13.27
CA VAL A 263 10.09 -1.91 14.12
C VAL A 263 11.49 -1.69 14.68
N ASP A 264 12.00 -0.47 14.52
CA ASP A 264 13.24 -0.06 15.17
C ASP A 264 12.95 0.28 16.64
N GLY A 265 13.37 -0.63 17.54
CA GLY A 265 13.16 -0.48 18.98
C GLY A 265 13.78 0.79 19.60
N SER A 266 14.77 1.39 18.92
CA SER A 266 15.40 2.63 19.39
C SER A 266 14.52 3.87 19.20
N ALA A 267 13.55 3.82 18.29
CA ALA A 267 12.68 4.95 17.95
C ALA A 267 11.38 4.99 18.76
N ILE A 268 11.05 3.92 19.51
CA ILE A 268 9.80 3.82 20.29
C ILE A 268 9.96 4.37 21.72
N SER A 269 11.19 4.59 22.18
CA SER A 269 11.49 5.05 23.55
C SER A 269 11.59 6.57 23.72
N SER A 270 11.09 7.37 22.75
CA SER A 270 11.12 8.84 22.81
C SER A 270 9.73 9.47 22.80
#